data_7b7b7c99a5e558b3401b695b296a5c8b
#
_entry.id   7b7b7c99a5e558b3401b695b296a5c8b
#
_cell.length_a   1.000
_cell.length_b   1.000
_cell.length_c   1.000
_cell.angle_alpha   90.00
_cell.angle_beta   90.00
_cell.angle_gamma   90.00
#
_symmetry.space_group_name_H-M   'P 1'
#
loop_
_entity.id
_entity.type
_entity.pdbx_description
1 polymer ?
#
loop_
_entity_poly.entity_id
_entity_poly.type
_entity_poly.pdbx_seq_one_letter_code
_entity_poly.pdbx_strand_id
1 'polypeptide(L)'
;MTHRERFNRIFTFQPVDRIPCLYFGSWNETKERWAKEGLSGEIIFGDAGPELPGMDPDWEPGMWNMHDLVVTWPIGDMETKILEEDNERRVVRGSLGEEWVERKDGSSIPHTRVHALEPTRKSWEHFKRFLDPSDPRRRPPHWQEAAQKLNERDRVATFMGGSLYGWLRSWMGVEIQK
;
A
#
# COMPACT_ATOMS: atom_id res chain seq x y z
N MET A 1 22.27 15.41 7.47
CA MET A 1 22.15 13.92 7.53
C MET A 1 21.10 13.50 6.53
N THR A 2 21.37 12.53 5.65
CA THR A 2 20.36 12.00 4.71
C THR A 2 19.33 11.12 5.44
N HIS A 3 18.18 10.87 4.84
CA HIS A 3 17.16 9.98 5.43
C HIS A 3 17.70 8.57 5.64
N ARG A 4 18.46 8.04 4.67
CA ARG A 4 19.12 6.73 4.78
C ARG A 4 20.13 6.67 5.93
N GLU A 5 20.96 7.69 6.07
CA GLU A 5 21.93 7.76 7.17
C GLU A 5 21.23 7.84 8.52
N ARG A 6 20.20 8.69 8.66
CA ARG A 6 19.41 8.84 9.89
C ARG A 6 18.75 7.52 10.28
N PHE A 7 18.12 6.83 9.31
CA PHE A 7 17.53 5.52 9.53
C PHE A 7 18.55 4.50 10.05
N ASN A 8 19.69 4.37 9.35
CA ASN A 8 20.73 3.42 9.75
C ASN A 8 21.27 3.71 11.15
N ARG A 9 21.47 4.98 11.50
CA ARG A 9 21.91 5.37 12.84
C ARG A 9 20.90 5.03 13.91
N ILE A 10 19.60 5.24 13.68
CA ILE A 10 18.54 4.86 14.62
C ILE A 10 18.57 3.36 14.88
N PHE A 11 18.65 2.55 13.83
CA PHE A 11 18.65 1.09 13.97
C PHE A 11 19.97 0.52 14.52
N THR A 12 21.03 1.32 14.58
CA THR A 12 22.31 0.97 15.22
C THR A 12 22.53 1.74 16.53
N PHE A 13 21.49 2.37 17.07
CA PHE A 13 21.50 3.13 18.33
C PHE A 13 22.58 4.23 18.37
N GLN A 14 22.82 4.89 17.24
CA GLN A 14 23.74 6.01 17.11
C GLN A 14 23.01 7.34 17.23
N PRO A 15 23.68 8.42 17.69
CA PRO A 15 23.09 9.75 17.73
C PRO A 15 22.60 10.22 16.36
N VAL A 16 21.44 10.85 16.34
CA VAL A 16 20.82 11.47 15.15
C VAL A 16 20.50 12.93 15.40
N ASP A 17 20.38 13.69 14.31
CA ASP A 17 19.99 15.10 14.34
C ASP A 17 18.54 15.31 14.80
N ARG A 18 17.64 14.40 14.45
CA ARG A 18 16.22 14.38 14.84
C ARG A 18 15.60 13.00 14.59
N ILE A 19 14.48 12.74 15.22
CA ILE A 19 13.66 11.57 14.91
C ILE A 19 12.82 11.88 13.66
N PRO A 20 12.73 10.95 12.69
CA PRO A 20 11.85 11.09 11.54
C PRO A 20 10.39 11.22 11.96
N CYS A 21 9.68 12.12 11.32
CA CYS A 21 8.25 12.30 11.50
C CYS A 21 7.53 11.97 10.20
N LEU A 22 6.75 10.88 10.22
CA LEU A 22 6.07 10.35 9.07
C LEU A 22 4.60 10.70 9.11
N TYR A 23 4.04 10.98 7.95
CA TYR A 23 2.62 11.18 7.76
C TYR A 23 2.08 10.18 6.75
N PHE A 24 1.13 9.40 7.19
CA PHE A 24 0.55 8.31 6.38
C PHE A 24 -0.42 8.81 5.30
N GLY A 25 -1.05 9.96 5.51
CA GLY A 25 -2.06 10.51 4.63
C GLY A 25 -3.36 10.89 5.36
N SER A 26 -4.28 11.52 4.66
CA SER A 26 -5.59 11.91 5.20
C SER A 26 -6.69 11.78 4.15
N TRP A 27 -7.94 11.73 4.64
CA TRP A 27 -9.13 11.80 3.80
C TRP A 27 -9.27 13.19 3.16
N ASN A 28 -9.95 13.28 2.03
CA ASN A 28 -10.16 14.53 1.32
C ASN A 28 -10.89 15.57 2.19
N GLU A 29 -11.90 15.14 2.96
CA GLU A 29 -12.63 16.00 3.88
C GLU A 29 -11.73 16.57 4.98
N THR A 30 -10.76 15.81 5.47
CA THR A 30 -9.76 16.29 6.44
C THR A 30 -8.91 17.38 5.83
N LYS A 31 -8.49 17.20 4.60
CA LYS A 31 -7.69 18.14 3.83
C LYS A 31 -8.43 19.46 3.59
N GLU A 32 -9.69 19.37 3.16
CA GLU A 32 -10.56 20.53 2.98
C GLU A 32 -10.76 21.32 4.29
N ARG A 33 -10.90 20.61 5.41
CA ARG A 33 -11.00 21.22 6.73
C ARG A 33 -9.72 21.94 7.09
N TRP A 34 -8.56 21.30 6.94
CA TRP A 34 -7.26 21.90 7.24
C TRP A 34 -6.97 23.15 6.41
N ALA A 35 -7.37 23.14 5.12
CA ALA A 35 -7.26 24.34 4.28
C ALA A 35 -8.10 25.52 4.84
N LYS A 36 -9.32 25.24 5.33
CA LYS A 36 -10.17 26.23 5.99
C LYS A 36 -9.63 26.71 7.34
N GLU A 37 -8.89 25.86 8.05
CA GLU A 37 -8.23 26.14 9.33
C GLU A 37 -6.91 26.90 9.15
N GLY A 38 -6.49 27.21 7.92
CA GLY A 38 -5.33 28.04 7.62
C GLY A 38 -4.07 27.24 7.24
N LEU A 39 -4.16 25.94 6.99
CA LEU A 39 -3.06 25.19 6.39
C LEU A 39 -2.85 25.73 4.97
N SER A 40 -1.80 26.54 4.78
CA SER A 40 -1.43 27.11 3.49
C SER A 40 -0.42 26.19 2.79
N GLY A 41 -0.55 26.07 1.50
CA GLY A 41 0.31 25.29 0.63
C GLY A 41 -0.52 24.39 -0.29
N GLU A 42 0.04 24.05 -1.41
CA GLU A 42 -0.49 22.98 -2.23
C GLU A 42 -0.33 21.69 -1.43
N ILE A 43 -1.41 21.25 -0.79
CA ILE A 43 -1.43 19.92 -0.20
C ILE A 43 -1.47 18.98 -1.41
N ILE A 44 -0.30 18.63 -1.92
CA ILE A 44 -0.15 17.74 -3.07
C ILE A 44 -0.60 16.38 -2.61
N PHE A 45 -1.76 15.99 -3.12
CA PHE A 45 -2.35 14.69 -2.91
C PHE A 45 -1.91 13.77 -4.03
N GLY A 46 -0.93 13.00 -3.74
CA GLY A 46 -0.43 11.95 -4.58
C GLY A 46 0.29 10.94 -3.72
N ASP A 47 0.93 9.99 -4.33
CA ASP A 47 1.72 8.94 -3.68
C ASP A 47 2.86 9.46 -2.79
N ALA A 48 3.12 10.76 -2.79
CA ALA A 48 4.16 11.43 -2.01
C ALA A 48 3.69 12.04 -0.68
N GLY A 49 2.39 12.02 -0.36
CA GLY A 49 1.84 12.70 0.82
C GLY A 49 1.93 14.24 0.74
N PRO A 50 1.26 14.98 1.64
CA PRO A 50 1.38 16.42 1.70
C PRO A 50 2.72 16.83 2.31
N GLU A 51 3.34 17.89 1.81
CA GLU A 51 4.41 18.58 2.50
C GLU A 51 3.86 19.32 3.73
N LEU A 52 3.67 18.57 4.82
CA LEU A 52 3.29 19.18 6.08
C LEU A 52 4.55 19.73 6.78
N PRO A 53 4.48 20.94 7.35
CA PRO A 53 5.60 21.49 8.09
C PRO A 53 6.11 20.54 9.18
N GLY A 54 7.40 20.24 9.17
CA GLY A 54 8.03 19.34 10.15
C GLY A 54 7.90 17.84 9.85
N MET A 55 7.24 17.45 8.79
CA MET A 55 7.19 16.05 8.33
C MET A 55 8.37 15.70 7.43
N ASP A 56 8.63 14.44 7.28
CA ASP A 56 9.63 13.86 6.37
C ASP A 56 8.94 13.34 5.11
N PRO A 57 8.74 14.17 4.06
CA PRO A 57 8.00 13.78 2.86
C PRO A 57 8.66 12.62 2.11
N ASP A 58 9.97 12.47 2.27
CA ASP A 58 10.77 11.50 1.54
C ASP A 58 10.77 10.08 2.14
N TRP A 59 10.08 9.86 3.26
CA TRP A 59 9.99 8.52 3.84
C TRP A 59 8.88 7.68 3.20
N GLU A 60 7.80 8.30 2.83
CA GLU A 60 6.64 7.62 2.27
C GLU A 60 6.90 7.08 0.85
N PRO A 61 7.52 7.82 -0.07
CA PRO A 61 7.98 7.24 -1.34
C PRO A 61 8.95 6.09 -1.15
N GLY A 62 9.68 6.06 -0.03
CA GLY A 62 10.56 4.97 0.36
C GLY A 62 9.82 3.67 0.66
N MET A 63 8.58 3.70 1.15
CA MET A 63 7.81 2.49 1.50
C MET A 63 7.53 1.58 0.31
N TRP A 64 7.52 2.11 -0.91
CA TRP A 64 7.14 1.40 -2.12
C TRP A 64 8.28 1.27 -3.14
N ASN A 65 9.48 1.75 -2.82
CA ASN A 65 10.55 1.86 -3.81
C ASN A 65 11.12 0.52 -4.29
N MET A 66 10.88 -0.58 -3.58
CA MET A 66 11.23 -1.93 -4.02
C MET A 66 10.10 -2.63 -4.78
N HIS A 67 8.97 -2.00 -4.96
CA HIS A 67 7.88 -2.53 -5.78
C HIS A 67 8.33 -2.79 -7.23
N ASP A 68 9.19 -1.93 -7.77
CA ASP A 68 9.75 -2.08 -9.12
C ASP A 68 10.77 -3.22 -9.23
N LEU A 69 11.15 -3.83 -8.11
CA LEU A 69 12.04 -4.99 -8.09
C LEU A 69 11.30 -6.30 -7.90
N VAL A 70 10.29 -6.30 -7.04
CA VAL A 70 9.57 -7.52 -6.68
C VAL A 70 8.14 -7.23 -6.25
N VAL A 71 7.21 -8.00 -6.79
CA VAL A 71 5.80 -8.01 -6.35
C VAL A 71 5.65 -9.00 -5.20
N THR A 72 5.30 -8.51 -4.02
CA THR A 72 5.22 -9.32 -2.78
C THR A 72 3.79 -9.77 -2.41
N TRP A 73 2.76 -9.14 -2.98
CA TRP A 73 1.36 -9.51 -2.74
C TRP A 73 0.87 -10.64 -3.64
N PRO A 74 -0.30 -11.21 -3.37
CA PRO A 74 -0.92 -12.20 -4.23
C PRO A 74 -1.13 -11.65 -5.65
N ILE A 75 -0.78 -12.45 -6.65
CA ILE A 75 -0.96 -12.09 -8.06
C ILE A 75 -2.14 -12.87 -8.61
N GLY A 76 -3.27 -12.20 -8.73
CA GLY A 76 -4.49 -12.79 -9.30
C GLY A 76 -4.40 -13.05 -10.80
N ASP A 77 -5.30 -13.85 -11.30
CA ASP A 77 -5.41 -14.23 -12.71
C ASP A 77 -6.75 -13.83 -13.34
N MET A 78 -7.65 -13.22 -12.57
CA MET A 78 -8.91 -12.69 -13.08
C MET A 78 -8.75 -11.24 -13.53
N GLU A 79 -9.51 -10.86 -14.54
CA GLU A 79 -9.66 -9.46 -14.92
C GLU A 79 -10.50 -8.72 -13.88
N THR A 80 -10.01 -7.56 -13.42
CA THR A 80 -10.79 -6.69 -12.55
C THR A 80 -11.97 -6.13 -13.31
N LYS A 81 -13.19 -6.29 -12.78
CA LYS A 81 -14.42 -5.96 -13.49
C LYS A 81 -15.43 -5.28 -12.58
N ILE A 82 -16.07 -4.24 -13.08
CA ILE A 82 -17.27 -3.65 -12.46
C ILE A 82 -18.44 -4.58 -12.77
N LEU A 83 -19.10 -5.08 -11.72
CA LEU A 83 -20.24 -5.99 -11.81
C LEU A 83 -21.57 -5.23 -11.81
N GLU A 84 -21.66 -4.23 -10.95
CA GLU A 84 -22.84 -3.39 -10.73
C GLU A 84 -22.37 -1.96 -10.53
N GLU A 85 -23.12 -0.98 -11.00
CA GLU A 85 -22.82 0.43 -10.82
C GLU A 85 -24.09 1.26 -10.77
N ASP A 86 -24.15 2.21 -9.84
CA ASP A 86 -25.16 3.27 -9.77
C ASP A 86 -24.49 4.66 -9.73
N ASN A 87 -25.24 5.70 -9.38
CA ASN A 87 -24.72 7.06 -9.36
C ASN A 87 -23.65 7.30 -8.28
N GLU A 88 -23.70 6.57 -7.17
CA GLU A 88 -22.84 6.80 -5.99
C GLU A 88 -21.82 5.69 -5.76
N ARG A 89 -22.15 4.45 -6.13
CA ARG A 89 -21.42 3.24 -5.75
C ARG A 89 -21.18 2.34 -6.96
N ARG A 90 -20.18 1.47 -6.81
CA ARG A 90 -19.96 0.34 -7.71
C ARG A 90 -19.55 -0.91 -6.96
N VAL A 91 -19.92 -2.05 -7.49
CA VAL A 91 -19.45 -3.37 -7.06
C VAL A 91 -18.36 -3.80 -8.02
N VAL A 92 -17.20 -4.10 -7.49
CA VAL A 92 -16.02 -4.48 -8.27
C VAL A 92 -15.60 -5.87 -7.88
N ARG A 93 -15.30 -6.71 -8.87
CA ARG A 93 -14.58 -7.98 -8.67
C ARG A 93 -13.11 -7.76 -8.95
N GLY A 94 -12.25 -8.14 -8.02
CA GLY A 94 -10.81 -8.06 -8.14
C GLY A 94 -10.18 -9.29 -8.76
N SER A 95 -8.87 -9.23 -8.89
CA SER A 95 -8.08 -10.26 -9.60
C SER A 95 -7.97 -11.59 -8.85
N LEU A 96 -8.23 -11.63 -7.56
CA LEU A 96 -8.27 -12.85 -6.75
C LEU A 96 -9.67 -13.45 -6.65
N GLY A 97 -10.68 -12.83 -7.28
CA GLY A 97 -12.08 -13.22 -7.22
C GLY A 97 -12.85 -12.60 -6.07
N GLU A 98 -12.21 -11.75 -5.25
CA GLU A 98 -12.87 -10.97 -4.22
C GLU A 98 -13.83 -9.93 -4.83
N GLU A 99 -14.88 -9.59 -4.09
CA GLU A 99 -15.82 -8.54 -4.49
C GLU A 99 -15.95 -7.50 -3.38
N TRP A 100 -15.95 -6.23 -3.77
CA TRP A 100 -16.19 -5.13 -2.83
C TRP A 100 -17.13 -4.10 -3.41
N VAL A 101 -17.79 -3.38 -2.49
CA VAL A 101 -18.58 -2.20 -2.79
C VAL A 101 -17.75 -0.98 -2.42
N GLU A 102 -17.58 -0.07 -3.33
CA GLU A 102 -16.89 1.20 -3.08
C GLU A 102 -17.71 2.40 -3.51
N ARG A 103 -17.49 3.52 -2.86
CA ARG A 103 -18.05 4.80 -3.29
C ARG A 103 -17.21 5.39 -4.41
N LYS A 104 -17.89 5.95 -5.41
CA LYS A 104 -17.22 6.55 -6.59
C LYS A 104 -16.42 7.81 -6.26
N ASP A 105 -16.77 8.50 -5.19
CA ASP A 105 -16.10 9.70 -4.70
C ASP A 105 -14.87 9.38 -3.80
N GLY A 106 -14.63 8.11 -3.48
CA GLY A 106 -13.51 7.70 -2.63
C GLY A 106 -13.63 8.10 -1.16
N SER A 107 -14.82 8.54 -0.70
CA SER A 107 -15.03 9.07 0.65
C SER A 107 -15.11 8.00 1.75
N SER A 108 -14.96 6.73 1.43
CA SER A 108 -15.08 5.63 2.39
C SER A 108 -14.19 4.46 2.01
N ILE A 109 -13.79 3.69 3.03
CA ILE A 109 -13.13 2.40 2.81
C ILE A 109 -14.11 1.45 2.10
N PRO A 110 -13.67 0.76 1.04
CA PRO A 110 -14.49 -0.23 0.37
C PRO A 110 -14.97 -1.33 1.34
N HIS A 111 -16.21 -1.75 1.18
CA HIS A 111 -16.79 -2.84 1.95
C HIS A 111 -16.71 -4.15 1.18
N THR A 112 -16.03 -5.14 1.75
CA THR A 112 -15.88 -6.47 1.13
C THR A 112 -17.22 -7.21 1.17
N ARG A 113 -17.67 -7.68 0.01
CA ARG A 113 -18.89 -8.49 -0.20
C ARG A 113 -18.55 -9.98 -0.30
N VAL A 114 -17.46 -10.29 -1.01
CA VAL A 114 -16.94 -11.65 -1.17
C VAL A 114 -15.45 -11.63 -0.86
N HIS A 115 -15.00 -12.50 0.02
CA HIS A 115 -13.59 -12.63 0.36
C HIS A 115 -12.86 -13.53 -0.64
N ALA A 116 -11.58 -13.24 -0.90
CA ALA A 116 -10.74 -14.02 -1.80
C ALA A 116 -10.41 -15.42 -1.25
N LEU A 117 -10.47 -15.58 0.06
CA LEU A 117 -10.11 -16.80 0.77
C LEU A 117 -11.21 -17.16 1.79
N GLU A 118 -11.75 -18.38 1.67
CA GLU A 118 -12.65 -18.96 2.67
C GLU A 118 -11.87 -19.80 3.69
N PRO A 119 -12.39 -20.03 4.90
CA PRO A 119 -11.73 -20.80 5.96
C PRO A 119 -11.83 -22.30 5.71
N THR A 120 -11.51 -22.73 4.48
CA THR A 120 -11.52 -24.13 4.08
C THR A 120 -10.20 -24.56 3.47
N ARG A 121 -9.81 -25.81 3.67
CA ARG A 121 -8.60 -26.35 3.07
C ARG A 121 -8.63 -26.25 1.53
N LYS A 122 -9.79 -26.47 0.93
CA LYS A 122 -9.97 -26.38 -0.52
C LYS A 122 -9.71 -24.96 -1.03
N SER A 123 -10.26 -23.95 -0.36
CA SER A 123 -10.05 -22.55 -0.73
C SER A 123 -8.59 -22.14 -0.56
N TRP A 124 -7.93 -22.58 0.52
CA TRP A 124 -6.50 -22.35 0.72
C TRP A 124 -5.64 -22.99 -0.39
N GLU A 125 -5.88 -24.24 -0.76
CA GLU A 125 -5.13 -24.90 -1.84
C GLU A 125 -5.30 -24.15 -3.18
N HIS A 126 -6.47 -23.58 -3.42
CA HIS A 126 -6.69 -22.73 -4.59
C HIS A 126 -5.95 -21.39 -4.47
N PHE A 127 -6.02 -20.74 -3.32
CA PHE A 127 -5.44 -19.42 -3.09
C PHE A 127 -3.91 -19.43 -3.16
N LYS A 128 -3.25 -20.51 -2.71
CA LYS A 128 -1.78 -20.63 -2.71
C LYS A 128 -1.15 -20.37 -4.07
N ARG A 129 -1.84 -20.64 -5.17
CA ARG A 129 -1.32 -20.37 -6.51
C ARG A 129 -1.02 -18.89 -6.76
N PHE A 130 -1.77 -17.98 -6.13
CA PHE A 130 -1.55 -16.54 -6.22
C PHE A 130 -0.32 -16.08 -5.42
N LEU A 131 0.20 -16.96 -4.57
CA LEU A 131 1.39 -16.74 -3.73
C LEU A 131 2.63 -17.45 -4.30
N ASP A 132 2.55 -18.09 -5.45
CA ASP A 132 3.66 -18.83 -6.04
C ASP A 132 4.91 -17.92 -6.20
N PRO A 133 6.02 -18.23 -5.51
CA PRO A 133 7.23 -17.42 -5.60
C PRO A 133 7.93 -17.52 -6.96
N SER A 134 7.62 -18.52 -7.76
CA SER A 134 8.18 -18.74 -9.09
C SER A 134 7.43 -18.01 -10.20
N ASP A 135 6.29 -17.37 -9.90
CA ASP A 135 5.52 -16.61 -10.90
C ASP A 135 6.40 -15.50 -11.52
N PRO A 136 6.63 -15.52 -12.85
CA PRO A 136 7.48 -14.55 -13.51
C PRO A 136 6.97 -13.09 -13.37
N ARG A 137 5.68 -12.89 -13.15
CA ARG A 137 5.08 -11.57 -12.93
C ARG A 137 5.55 -10.91 -11.64
N ARG A 138 6.16 -11.68 -10.70
CA ARG A 138 6.73 -11.14 -9.47
C ARG A 138 7.97 -10.30 -9.71
N ARG A 139 8.61 -10.48 -10.84
CA ARG A 139 9.78 -9.69 -11.24
C ARG A 139 9.41 -8.79 -12.42
N PRO A 140 9.16 -7.49 -12.17
CA PRO A 140 8.84 -6.52 -13.23
C PRO A 140 9.91 -6.51 -14.34
N PRO A 141 9.53 -6.22 -15.59
CA PRO A 141 10.47 -6.27 -16.73
C PRO A 141 11.73 -5.40 -16.59
N HIS A 142 11.59 -4.26 -15.90
CA HIS A 142 12.65 -3.27 -15.71
C HIS A 142 13.36 -3.34 -14.35
N TRP A 143 13.33 -4.51 -13.71
CA TRP A 143 13.88 -4.65 -12.35
C TRP A 143 15.38 -4.33 -12.25
N GLN A 144 16.17 -4.59 -13.30
CA GLN A 144 17.60 -4.27 -13.28
C GLN A 144 17.84 -2.75 -13.23
N GLU A 145 17.10 -1.98 -14.03
CA GLU A 145 17.17 -0.52 -14.02
C GLU A 145 16.70 0.05 -12.66
N ALA A 146 15.61 -0.47 -12.12
CA ALA A 146 15.13 -0.10 -10.80
C ALA A 146 16.16 -0.42 -9.70
N ALA A 147 16.84 -1.57 -9.79
CA ALA A 147 17.90 -1.95 -8.86
C ALA A 147 19.09 -0.99 -8.92
N GLN A 148 19.49 -0.57 -10.12
CA GLN A 148 20.56 0.41 -10.29
C GLN A 148 20.19 1.75 -9.64
N LYS A 149 19.00 2.29 -9.92
CA LYS A 149 18.51 3.54 -9.30
C LYS A 149 18.45 3.44 -7.78
N LEU A 150 18.04 2.28 -7.24
CA LEU A 150 18.00 2.06 -5.79
C LEU A 150 19.39 2.01 -5.14
N ASN A 151 20.44 1.60 -5.86
CA ASN A 151 21.80 1.61 -5.31
C ASN A 151 22.36 3.03 -5.12
N GLU A 152 21.89 4.00 -5.92
CA GLU A 152 22.31 5.41 -5.88
C GLU A 152 21.44 6.25 -4.90
N ARG A 153 20.44 5.66 -4.25
CA ARG A 153 19.51 6.36 -3.40
C ARG A 153 20.13 6.96 -2.13
N ASP A 154 19.61 8.07 -1.69
CA ASP A 154 19.84 8.68 -0.38
C ASP A 154 18.74 8.35 0.66
N ARG A 155 17.75 7.57 0.26
CA ARG A 155 16.56 7.16 1.03
C ARG A 155 16.67 5.73 1.51
N VAL A 156 15.78 5.35 2.40
CA VAL A 156 15.61 3.97 2.85
C VAL A 156 15.00 3.14 1.72
N ALA A 157 15.51 1.93 1.51
CA ALA A 157 14.86 0.94 0.65
C ALA A 157 13.87 0.14 1.49
N THR A 158 12.64 0.06 1.01
CA THR A 158 11.56 -0.66 1.68
C THR A 158 10.76 -1.47 0.67
N PHE A 159 10.22 -2.59 1.11
CA PHE A 159 9.28 -3.37 0.32
C PHE A 159 8.03 -3.66 1.15
N MET A 160 6.92 -3.87 0.46
CA MET A 160 5.68 -4.25 1.11
C MET A 160 5.77 -5.72 1.55
N GLY A 161 6.15 -5.93 2.80
CA GLY A 161 6.15 -7.26 3.44
C GLY A 161 4.77 -7.67 3.95
N GLY A 162 3.87 -6.70 4.08
CA GLY A 162 2.54 -6.89 4.62
C GLY A 162 2.55 -7.15 6.13
N SER A 163 1.44 -7.64 6.61
CA SER A 163 1.23 -8.03 8.00
C SER A 163 0.62 -9.42 8.03
N LEU A 164 1.14 -10.31 8.87
CA LEU A 164 0.58 -11.66 9.02
C LEU A 164 -0.93 -11.62 9.34
N TYR A 165 -1.32 -10.77 10.29
CA TYR A 165 -2.73 -10.56 10.61
C TYR A 165 -3.46 -9.76 9.53
N GLY A 166 -2.86 -8.67 9.04
CA GLY A 166 -3.49 -7.77 8.08
C GLY A 166 -3.80 -8.43 6.74
N TRP A 167 -2.92 -9.29 6.24
CA TRP A 167 -3.16 -10.06 5.03
C TRP A 167 -4.31 -11.04 5.20
N LEU A 168 -4.28 -11.84 6.26
CA LEU A 168 -5.37 -12.80 6.52
C LEU A 168 -6.71 -12.09 6.70
N ARG A 169 -6.72 -10.99 7.46
CA ARG A 169 -7.91 -10.14 7.62
C ARG A 169 -8.46 -9.65 6.28
N SER A 170 -7.59 -9.22 5.38
CA SER A 170 -7.99 -8.70 4.07
C SER A 170 -8.52 -9.79 3.15
N TRP A 171 -7.98 -11.01 3.25
CA TRP A 171 -8.38 -12.12 2.39
C TRP A 171 -9.59 -12.90 2.89
N MET A 172 -9.78 -13.01 4.20
CA MET A 172 -10.78 -13.87 4.85
C MET A 172 -11.84 -13.11 5.65
N GLY A 173 -11.62 -11.83 5.95
CA GLY A 173 -12.43 -11.06 6.89
C GLY A 173 -12.02 -11.23 8.36
N VAL A 174 -12.52 -10.33 9.22
CA VAL A 174 -12.17 -10.27 10.65
C VAL A 174 -12.86 -11.36 11.46
N GLU A 175 -14.08 -11.73 11.11
CA GLU A 175 -14.92 -12.64 11.91
C GLU A 175 -14.43 -14.08 11.89
N ILE A 176 -13.71 -14.47 10.85
CA ILE A 176 -13.24 -15.85 10.62
C ILE A 176 -11.93 -16.14 11.39
N GLN A 177 -11.28 -15.12 11.90
CA GLN A 177 -9.98 -15.24 12.59
C GLN A 177 -10.11 -15.41 14.12
N LYS A 178 -11.34 -15.56 14.60
CA LYS A 178 -11.63 -15.89 16.00
C LYS A 178 -11.63 -17.42 16.16
#